data_d9b75ab103581933d7690af293473724
#
_entry.id   d9b75ab103581933d7690af293473724
#
_cell.length_a   1.000
_cell.length_b   1.000
_cell.length_c   1.000
_cell.angle_alpha   90.00
_cell.angle_beta   90.00
_cell.angle_gamma   90.00
#
_symmetry.space_group_name_H-M   'P 1'
#
loop_
_entity.id
_entity.type
_entity.pdbx_description
1 polymer ?
#
loop_
_entity_poly.entity_id
_entity_poly.type
_entity_poly.pdbx_seq_one_letter_code
_entity_poly.pdbx_strand_id
1 'polypeptide(L)'
;MASKSVTATISSGKIKGRLDSSGRIANFRGVPFAAPPVGALRWRPPAAVEPWSGTRDCTKFGPHAYQRAAGFELFFNTLIEGLGLGAVRKRSLQAALKIAKVKQSEDCLQLNVRMPAHADRLSRKLPVMVWIHGGDHTDGSGMEPLYDSNVLAERGAVFVTINYRLGMFGFLAHPELAAESPDGVSGNYGLLDQIAALEWVRDNIAVFGGDPDNVTIFGESAGGEAVLNLMTAPRARGLFHRAIAQSPSDSGRWLHLRRPALDFSAAEDAGVEFANEVVGSPGGQLSRLREMSAEQLTTHYQQLPLLGRHFYPVVDGVILPTTPMSAFSAQQQASVPLMIGYNSDEATLFADLMHPAGGEFYRDVRQGSVEPMSAGEAREAFARSYPTAGHVDRLM
;
A
#
# COMPACT_ATOMS: atom_id res chain seq x y z
N MET A 1 24.40 -3.78 25.95
CA MET A 1 24.78 -2.35 25.87
C MET A 1 23.52 -1.54 25.64
N ALA A 2 23.33 -0.42 26.35
CA ALA A 2 22.20 0.47 26.12
C ALA A 2 22.26 1.03 24.69
N SER A 3 21.18 0.89 23.94
CA SER A 3 21.04 1.44 22.57
C SER A 3 21.20 2.98 22.66
N LYS A 4 22.16 3.55 21.91
CA LYS A 4 22.36 5.00 21.87
C LYS A 4 21.17 5.64 21.15
N SER A 5 20.57 6.67 21.77
CA SER A 5 19.50 7.46 21.17
C SER A 5 20.06 8.50 20.21
N VAL A 6 19.30 8.80 19.17
CA VAL A 6 19.54 9.90 18.22
C VAL A 6 18.27 10.75 18.15
N THR A 7 18.40 12.02 17.77
CA THR A 7 17.24 12.91 17.64
C THR A 7 17.28 13.62 16.29
N ALA A 8 16.08 13.92 15.77
CA ALA A 8 15.90 14.79 14.60
C ALA A 8 14.76 15.79 14.90
N THR A 9 14.78 16.93 14.24
CA THR A 9 13.70 17.91 14.31
C THR A 9 13.03 17.99 12.95
N ILE A 10 11.78 17.53 12.90
CA ILE A 10 10.90 17.57 11.73
C ILE A 10 9.94 18.75 11.84
N SER A 11 9.17 19.01 10.78
CA SER A 11 8.21 20.12 10.73
C SER A 11 7.23 20.14 11.91
N SER A 12 6.80 18.95 12.40
CA SER A 12 5.83 18.82 13.49
C SER A 12 6.46 18.85 14.90
N GLY A 13 7.79 18.75 15.04
CA GLY A 13 8.46 18.75 16.34
C GLY A 13 9.69 17.84 16.41
N LYS A 14 10.25 17.70 17.62
CA LYS A 14 11.44 16.88 17.85
C LYS A 14 11.06 15.42 18.06
N ILE A 15 11.83 14.51 17.45
CA ILE A 15 11.65 13.07 17.56
C ILE A 15 12.95 12.41 18.06
N LYS A 16 12.81 11.28 18.77
CA LYS A 16 13.89 10.45 19.25
C LYS A 16 13.83 9.08 18.57
N GLY A 17 14.90 8.71 17.89
CA GLY A 17 15.15 7.38 17.35
C GLY A 17 16.27 6.67 18.11
N ARG A 18 16.74 5.56 17.56
CA ARG A 18 17.83 4.76 18.13
C ARG A 18 18.82 4.31 17.06
N LEU A 19 20.06 4.15 17.46
CA LEU A 19 21.06 3.43 16.66
C LEU A 19 20.79 1.92 16.73
N ASP A 20 21.12 1.22 15.66
CA ASP A 20 21.19 -0.24 15.64
C ASP A 20 22.32 -0.77 16.55
N SER A 21 22.44 -2.08 16.68
CA SER A 21 23.47 -2.71 17.52
C SER A 21 24.91 -2.39 17.06
N SER A 22 25.12 -2.14 15.79
CA SER A 22 26.42 -1.77 15.22
C SER A 22 26.77 -0.29 15.41
N GLY A 23 25.79 0.56 15.76
CA GLY A 23 25.93 2.01 15.85
C GLY A 23 26.05 2.72 14.49
N ARG A 24 25.87 2.00 13.38
CA ARG A 24 26.05 2.54 12.03
C ARG A 24 24.76 3.02 11.37
N ILE A 25 23.61 2.51 11.81
CA ILE A 25 22.29 2.86 11.25
C ILE A 25 21.43 3.50 12.33
N ALA A 26 20.86 4.65 12.00
CA ALA A 26 19.85 5.30 12.81
C ALA A 26 18.45 4.89 12.33
N ASN A 27 17.59 4.56 13.29
CA ASN A 27 16.21 4.11 13.04
C ASN A 27 15.25 5.03 13.79
N PHE A 28 14.30 5.60 13.04
CA PHE A 28 13.15 6.32 13.57
C PHE A 28 11.90 5.54 13.14
N ARG A 29 11.12 5.07 14.10
CA ARG A 29 9.97 4.18 13.87
C ARG A 29 8.70 4.82 14.42
N GLY A 30 7.59 4.66 13.71
CA GLY A 30 6.30 5.23 14.11
C GLY A 30 6.29 6.76 14.08
N VAL A 31 6.91 7.36 13.08
CA VAL A 31 6.91 8.82 12.86
C VAL A 31 5.58 9.20 12.21
N PRO A 32 4.73 10.02 12.82
CA PRO A 32 3.46 10.42 12.23
C PRO A 32 3.69 11.36 11.04
N PHE A 33 3.03 11.07 9.93
CA PHE A 33 3.01 11.95 8.76
C PHE A 33 1.67 12.65 8.55
N ALA A 34 0.62 12.16 9.20
CA ALA A 34 -0.70 12.78 9.21
C ALA A 34 -1.35 12.60 10.59
N ALA A 35 -2.38 13.39 10.87
CA ALA A 35 -3.19 13.26 12.07
C ALA A 35 -3.95 11.92 12.06
N PRO A 36 -4.23 11.33 13.24
CA PRO A 36 -5.01 10.10 13.33
C PRO A 36 -6.38 10.26 12.65
N PRO A 37 -6.73 9.42 11.67
CA PRO A 37 -8.00 9.50 10.94
C PRO A 37 -9.14 8.85 11.74
N VAL A 38 -9.39 9.34 12.94
CA VAL A 38 -10.39 8.81 13.90
C VAL A 38 -11.62 9.69 13.99
N GLY A 39 -12.76 9.13 14.36
CA GLY A 39 -14.00 9.86 14.59
C GLY A 39 -14.43 10.67 13.36
N ALA A 40 -14.51 11.99 13.49
CA ALA A 40 -14.89 12.89 12.40
C ALA A 40 -13.89 12.90 11.22
N LEU A 41 -12.64 12.46 11.42
CA LEU A 41 -11.62 12.34 10.37
C LEU A 41 -11.65 10.98 9.68
N ARG A 42 -12.42 10.01 10.18
CA ARG A 42 -12.64 8.74 9.48
C ARG A 42 -13.27 9.00 8.13
N TRP A 43 -12.69 8.38 7.08
CA TRP A 43 -13.08 8.58 5.67
C TRP A 43 -13.02 10.06 5.23
N ARG A 44 -11.97 10.75 5.65
CA ARG A 44 -11.58 12.06 5.12
C ARG A 44 -10.15 12.01 4.58
N PRO A 45 -9.77 12.93 3.70
CA PRO A 45 -8.37 13.13 3.35
C PRO A 45 -7.48 13.25 4.61
N PRO A 46 -6.21 12.80 4.56
CA PRO A 46 -5.30 12.94 5.68
C PRO A 46 -5.15 14.42 6.08
N ALA A 47 -5.24 14.68 7.38
CA ALA A 47 -5.08 16.01 7.93
C ALA A 47 -3.63 16.21 8.44
N ALA A 48 -3.18 17.46 8.53
CA ALA A 48 -1.86 17.79 9.05
C ALA A 48 -1.71 17.31 10.51
N VAL A 49 -0.51 16.89 10.86
CA VAL A 49 -0.14 16.56 12.24
C VAL A 49 -0.07 17.82 13.07
N GLU A 50 -0.74 17.84 14.21
CA GLU A 50 -0.62 18.94 15.18
C GLU A 50 0.82 18.98 15.74
N PRO A 51 1.49 20.13 15.67
CA PRO A 51 2.82 20.28 16.21
C PRO A 51 2.86 19.99 17.72
N TRP A 52 3.93 19.36 18.19
CA TRP A 52 4.09 19.05 19.61
C TRP A 52 5.30 19.71 20.23
N SER A 53 5.20 19.98 21.54
CA SER A 53 6.33 20.39 22.38
C SER A 53 7.08 19.15 22.92
N GLY A 54 8.36 19.34 23.26
CA GLY A 54 9.19 18.24 23.78
C GLY A 54 9.68 17.27 22.71
N THR A 55 10.00 16.04 23.10
CA THR A 55 10.58 15.03 22.22
C THR A 55 9.68 13.79 22.17
N ARG A 56 9.12 13.49 21.01
CA ARG A 56 8.31 12.28 20.78
C ARG A 56 9.21 11.06 20.64
N ASP A 57 8.85 9.97 21.29
CA ASP A 57 9.59 8.70 21.20
C ASP A 57 9.20 7.95 19.92
N CYS A 58 10.11 7.90 18.97
CA CYS A 58 10.03 7.16 17.72
C CYS A 58 11.03 6.00 17.68
N THR A 59 11.23 5.30 18.80
CA THR A 59 12.12 4.13 18.89
C THR A 59 11.41 2.81 18.63
N LYS A 60 10.07 2.81 18.60
CA LYS A 60 9.22 1.64 18.40
C LYS A 60 8.27 1.86 17.23
N PHE A 61 7.90 0.80 16.57
CA PHE A 61 6.83 0.83 15.58
C PHE A 61 5.50 1.26 16.23
N GLY A 62 4.68 1.94 15.45
CA GLY A 62 3.32 2.25 15.82
C GLY A 62 2.36 1.07 15.58
N PRO A 63 1.04 1.29 15.61
CA PRO A 63 0.06 0.27 15.27
C PRO A 63 -0.04 0.06 13.75
N HIS A 64 -0.50 -1.13 13.36
CA HIS A 64 -0.95 -1.40 12.00
C HIS A 64 -2.29 -0.70 11.71
N ALA A 65 -2.59 -0.43 10.44
CA ALA A 65 -3.93 -0.11 10.01
C ALA A 65 -4.89 -1.27 10.33
N TYR A 66 -6.18 -0.97 10.57
CA TYR A 66 -7.19 -2.01 10.64
C TYR A 66 -7.24 -2.76 9.31
N GLN A 67 -7.20 -4.09 9.40
CA GLN A 67 -7.09 -5.00 8.28
C GLN A 67 -7.74 -6.35 8.58
N ARG A 68 -7.94 -7.17 7.56
CA ARG A 68 -8.44 -8.53 7.73
C ARG A 68 -7.34 -9.41 8.31
N ALA A 69 -7.55 -9.94 9.50
CA ALA A 69 -6.55 -10.75 10.20
C ALA A 69 -6.16 -12.06 9.49
N ALA A 70 -6.95 -12.52 8.52
CA ALA A 70 -6.80 -13.85 7.92
C ALA A 70 -6.06 -13.88 6.58
N GLY A 71 -5.96 -12.77 5.85
CA GLY A 71 -5.44 -12.78 4.48
C GLY A 71 -3.95 -13.11 4.42
N PHE A 72 -3.15 -12.41 5.17
CA PHE A 72 -1.69 -12.59 5.21
C PHE A 72 -1.30 -13.94 5.83
N GLU A 73 -1.95 -14.35 6.92
CA GLU A 73 -1.68 -15.64 7.57
C GLU A 73 -2.04 -16.82 6.65
N LEU A 74 -3.17 -16.74 5.95
CA LEU A 74 -3.58 -17.74 4.98
C LEU A 74 -2.59 -17.83 3.81
N PHE A 75 -2.18 -16.69 3.25
CA PHE A 75 -1.22 -16.60 2.15
C PHE A 75 0.11 -17.25 2.52
N PHE A 76 0.71 -16.88 3.65
CA PHE A 76 1.99 -17.45 4.07
C PHE A 76 1.90 -18.91 4.51
N ASN A 77 0.80 -19.34 5.12
CA ASN A 77 0.60 -20.75 5.44
C ASN A 77 0.53 -21.60 4.17
N THR A 78 -0.17 -21.14 3.14
CA THR A 78 -0.25 -21.82 1.85
C THR A 78 1.13 -21.89 1.16
N LEU A 79 1.91 -20.80 1.19
CA LEU A 79 3.30 -20.78 0.73
C LEU A 79 4.15 -21.83 1.44
N ILE A 80 4.10 -21.84 2.78
CA ILE A 80 4.88 -22.80 3.60
C ILE A 80 4.47 -24.25 3.30
N GLU A 81 3.20 -24.50 3.09
CA GLU A 81 2.70 -25.83 2.70
C GLU A 81 3.27 -26.26 1.33
N GLY A 82 3.31 -25.34 0.36
CA GLY A 82 3.84 -25.58 -0.99
C GLY A 82 5.37 -25.80 -1.06
N LEU A 83 6.14 -25.35 -0.05
CA LEU A 83 7.61 -25.45 -0.06
C LEU A 83 8.16 -26.87 0.10
N GLY A 84 7.35 -27.91 0.25
CA GLY A 84 7.82 -29.28 0.42
C GLY A 84 8.71 -29.54 1.66
N LEU A 85 8.65 -28.65 2.65
CA LEU A 85 9.48 -28.72 3.85
C LEU A 85 8.98 -29.78 4.83
N GLY A 86 9.90 -30.42 5.58
CA GLY A 86 9.54 -31.33 6.67
C GLY A 86 8.77 -30.59 7.79
N ALA A 87 7.90 -31.33 8.51
CA ALA A 87 6.95 -30.80 9.50
C ALA A 87 7.57 -29.88 10.56
N VAL A 88 8.80 -30.15 11.01
CA VAL A 88 9.50 -29.31 12.00
C VAL A 88 9.85 -27.93 11.42
N ARG A 89 10.37 -27.89 10.18
CA ARG A 89 10.70 -26.63 9.50
C ARG A 89 9.44 -25.82 9.18
N LYS A 90 8.36 -26.48 8.73
CA LYS A 90 7.07 -25.83 8.51
C LYS A 90 6.57 -25.13 9.79
N ARG A 91 6.53 -25.88 10.90
CA ARG A 91 6.10 -25.34 12.21
C ARG A 91 6.98 -24.19 12.69
N SER A 92 8.30 -24.29 12.48
CA SER A 92 9.21 -23.19 12.85
C SER A 92 8.99 -21.94 12.01
N LEU A 93 8.77 -22.08 10.69
CA LEU A 93 8.42 -20.96 9.81
C LEU A 93 7.05 -20.37 10.16
N GLN A 94 6.04 -21.19 10.37
CA GLN A 94 4.71 -20.74 10.81
C GLN A 94 4.76 -20.03 12.17
N ALA A 95 5.59 -20.50 13.09
CA ALA A 95 5.79 -19.84 14.37
C ALA A 95 6.54 -18.51 14.25
N ALA A 96 7.50 -18.42 13.33
CA ALA A 96 8.25 -17.18 13.04
C ALA A 96 7.37 -16.15 12.31
N LEU A 97 6.46 -16.62 11.45
CA LEU A 97 5.49 -15.81 10.71
C LEU A 97 4.20 -15.59 11.49
N LYS A 98 3.97 -16.31 12.61
CA LYS A 98 2.93 -15.94 13.57
C LYS A 98 3.24 -14.54 14.05
N ILE A 99 2.73 -13.59 13.29
CA ILE A 99 2.76 -12.18 13.64
C ILE A 99 2.13 -12.11 15.01
N ALA A 100 2.94 -11.83 16.01
CA ALA A 100 2.42 -11.53 17.33
C ALA A 100 1.23 -10.60 17.11
N LYS A 101 0.10 -10.82 17.80
CA LYS A 101 -1.11 -9.99 17.65
C LYS A 101 -0.68 -8.53 17.65
N VAL A 102 -0.42 -7.99 16.46
CA VAL A 102 0.07 -6.63 16.32
C VAL A 102 -1.11 -5.73 16.60
N LYS A 103 -0.90 -4.74 17.44
CA LYS A 103 -1.93 -3.77 17.75
C LYS A 103 -2.36 -3.07 16.47
N GLN A 104 -3.64 -3.17 16.13
CA GLN A 104 -4.26 -2.40 15.05
C GLN A 104 -4.89 -1.13 15.62
N SER A 105 -4.91 -0.07 14.82
CA SER A 105 -5.54 1.21 15.19
C SER A 105 -5.85 2.02 13.93
N GLU A 106 -6.86 2.87 14.00
CA GLU A 106 -7.03 3.93 12.99
C GLU A 106 -5.91 4.98 13.08
N ASP A 107 -5.25 5.17 14.25
CA ASP A 107 -4.02 5.96 14.39
C ASP A 107 -2.82 5.22 13.79
N CYS A 108 -2.86 4.98 12.49
CA CYS A 108 -1.90 4.18 11.73
C CYS A 108 -1.06 4.98 10.72
N LEU A 109 -1.35 6.28 10.52
CA LEU A 109 -0.69 7.11 9.51
C LEU A 109 0.72 7.51 9.95
N GLN A 110 1.59 6.52 9.94
CA GLN A 110 2.97 6.60 10.42
C GLN A 110 3.90 5.97 9.39
N LEU A 111 5.15 6.45 9.40
CA LEU A 111 6.22 5.95 8.57
C LEU A 111 7.46 5.63 9.43
N ASN A 112 8.40 4.93 8.84
CA ASN A 112 9.66 4.59 9.48
C ASN A 112 10.81 5.06 8.59
N VAL A 113 11.87 5.62 9.20
CA VAL A 113 13.05 6.10 8.49
C VAL A 113 14.29 5.36 8.98
N ARG A 114 15.06 4.79 8.07
CA ARG A 114 16.38 4.20 8.32
C ARG A 114 17.43 4.92 7.49
N MET A 115 18.49 5.32 8.13
CA MET A 115 19.57 6.07 7.47
C MET A 115 20.93 5.69 8.05
N PRO A 116 22.05 5.87 7.30
CA PRO A 116 23.37 5.83 7.89
C PRO A 116 23.48 6.83 9.04
N ALA A 117 24.06 6.43 10.16
CA ALA A 117 24.08 7.21 11.41
C ALA A 117 24.69 8.63 11.31
N HIS A 118 25.41 8.91 10.22
CA HIS A 118 26.05 10.20 9.96
C HIS A 118 25.56 10.86 8.66
N ALA A 119 24.42 10.39 8.11
CA ALA A 119 23.90 10.88 6.84
C ALA A 119 23.60 12.38 6.86
N ASP A 120 23.15 12.90 8.00
CA ASP A 120 22.90 14.32 8.26
C ASP A 120 24.15 15.22 8.15
N ARG A 121 25.34 14.62 8.25
CA ARG A 121 26.63 15.31 8.21
C ARG A 121 27.40 15.14 6.90
N LEU A 122 26.83 14.40 5.95
CA LEU A 122 27.47 14.20 4.66
C LEU A 122 27.38 15.47 3.83
N SER A 123 28.44 15.76 3.07
CA SER A 123 28.47 16.88 2.12
C SER A 123 27.52 16.68 0.94
N ARG A 124 27.15 15.43 0.65
CA ARG A 124 26.18 15.03 -0.38
C ARG A 124 24.99 14.34 0.25
N LYS A 125 23.79 14.78 -0.08
CA LYS A 125 22.57 14.10 0.31
C LYS A 125 22.45 12.72 -0.35
N LEU A 126 21.79 11.80 0.35
CA LEU A 126 21.61 10.42 -0.08
C LEU A 126 20.33 10.23 -0.86
N PRO A 127 20.29 9.28 -1.82
CA PRO A 127 19.04 8.89 -2.46
C PRO A 127 18.03 8.38 -1.41
N VAL A 128 16.77 8.66 -1.65
CA VAL A 128 15.65 8.24 -0.80
C VAL A 128 14.89 7.12 -1.50
N MET A 129 14.62 6.04 -0.78
CA MET A 129 13.81 4.93 -1.26
C MET A 129 12.59 4.77 -0.37
N VAL A 130 11.39 4.94 -0.93
CA VAL A 130 10.11 4.85 -0.22
C VAL A 130 9.39 3.58 -0.60
N TRP A 131 9.27 2.66 0.35
CA TRP A 131 8.56 1.39 0.20
C TRP A 131 7.08 1.55 0.49
N ILE A 132 6.26 1.07 -0.44
CA ILE A 132 4.81 0.96 -0.33
C ILE A 132 4.49 -0.54 -0.29
N HIS A 133 3.97 -1.02 0.84
CA HIS A 133 3.69 -2.44 1.02
C HIS A 133 2.52 -2.91 0.15
N GLY A 134 2.53 -4.20 -0.19
CA GLY A 134 1.44 -4.90 -0.83
C GLY A 134 0.38 -5.38 0.17
N GLY A 135 -0.34 -6.44 -0.19
CA GLY A 135 -1.41 -7.02 0.62
C GLY A 135 -2.80 -6.64 0.13
N ASP A 136 -2.96 -6.58 -1.18
CA ASP A 136 -4.25 -6.43 -1.86
C ASP A 136 -5.06 -5.20 -1.39
N HIS A 137 -4.40 -4.13 -0.98
CA HIS A 137 -4.99 -2.94 -0.34
C HIS A 137 -5.87 -3.24 0.88
N THR A 138 -5.91 -4.47 1.36
CA THR A 138 -6.72 -4.94 2.49
C THR A 138 -5.91 -5.31 3.71
N ASP A 139 -4.64 -5.66 3.50
CA ASP A 139 -3.72 -6.17 4.50
C ASP A 139 -2.33 -5.53 4.32
N GLY A 140 -1.43 -5.81 5.26
CA GLY A 140 -0.04 -5.40 5.19
C GLY A 140 0.33 -4.21 6.07
N SER A 141 1.62 -3.93 6.11
CA SER A 141 2.18 -2.81 6.89
C SER A 141 3.62 -2.54 6.48
N GLY A 142 4.04 -1.28 6.52
CA GLY A 142 5.45 -0.89 6.39
C GLY A 142 6.33 -1.32 7.59
N MET A 143 5.78 -2.04 8.56
CA MET A 143 6.45 -2.49 9.78
C MET A 143 6.69 -4.00 9.82
N GLU A 144 6.36 -4.72 8.76
CA GLU A 144 6.55 -6.16 8.72
C GLU A 144 8.03 -6.55 8.84
N PRO A 145 8.32 -7.69 9.48
CA PRO A 145 9.69 -8.17 9.65
C PRO A 145 10.46 -8.29 8.34
N LEU A 146 9.76 -8.58 7.24
CA LEU A 146 10.32 -8.67 5.89
C LEU A 146 10.95 -7.34 5.44
N TYR A 147 10.39 -6.22 5.86
CA TYR A 147 10.85 -4.87 5.50
C TYR A 147 11.69 -4.23 6.60
N ASP A 148 11.82 -4.84 7.78
CA ASP A 148 12.64 -4.33 8.89
C ASP A 148 14.13 -4.65 8.69
N SER A 149 14.67 -4.20 7.56
CA SER A 149 16.06 -4.43 7.15
C SER A 149 16.84 -3.13 7.03
N ASN A 150 18.12 -3.17 7.41
CA ASN A 150 19.06 -2.05 7.28
C ASN A 150 19.82 -2.04 5.93
N VAL A 151 19.61 -3.04 5.09
CA VAL A 151 20.43 -3.29 3.88
C VAL A 151 20.50 -2.06 2.95
N LEU A 152 19.38 -1.40 2.69
CA LEU A 152 19.37 -0.20 1.83
C LEU A 152 20.10 0.97 2.47
N ALA A 153 19.94 1.15 3.79
CA ALA A 153 20.67 2.19 4.53
C ALA A 153 22.16 1.89 4.61
N GLU A 154 22.57 0.65 4.78
CA GLU A 154 23.98 0.22 4.73
C GLU A 154 24.61 0.44 3.35
N ARG A 155 23.81 0.45 2.30
CA ARG A 155 24.25 0.77 0.92
C ARG A 155 24.19 2.25 0.58
N GLY A 156 23.90 3.11 1.55
CA GLY A 156 23.96 4.56 1.40
C GLY A 156 22.69 5.20 0.87
N ALA A 157 21.51 4.63 1.14
CA ALA A 157 20.23 5.26 0.90
C ALA A 157 19.55 5.65 2.23
N VAL A 158 18.65 6.63 2.18
CA VAL A 158 17.64 6.82 3.24
C VAL A 158 16.44 5.98 2.87
N PHE A 159 16.12 4.98 3.68
CA PHE A 159 15.04 4.05 3.45
C PHE A 159 13.83 4.41 4.30
N VAL A 160 12.68 4.60 3.64
CA VAL A 160 11.40 4.93 4.27
C VAL A 160 10.40 3.81 3.97
N THR A 161 9.67 3.36 5.00
CA THR A 161 8.51 2.48 4.82
C THR A 161 7.28 3.20 5.35
N ILE A 162 6.18 3.16 4.63
CA ILE A 162 4.95 3.88 4.99
C ILE A 162 3.82 2.92 5.33
N ASN A 163 2.91 3.35 6.22
CA ASN A 163 1.58 2.78 6.34
C ASN A 163 0.58 3.66 5.59
N TYR A 164 -0.54 3.09 5.22
CA TYR A 164 -1.71 3.78 4.69
C TYR A 164 -2.98 3.05 5.12
N ARG A 165 -4.13 3.70 5.08
CA ARG A 165 -5.42 3.07 5.40
C ARG A 165 -5.76 2.00 4.38
N LEU A 166 -6.32 0.90 4.87
CA LEU A 166 -6.59 -0.32 4.12
C LEU A 166 -8.08 -0.63 4.06
N GLY A 167 -8.49 -1.43 3.07
CA GLY A 167 -9.84 -1.94 2.91
C GLY A 167 -10.88 -0.85 3.06
N MET A 168 -11.92 -1.10 3.82
CA MET A 168 -13.00 -0.12 4.01
C MET A 168 -12.55 1.19 4.66
N PHE A 169 -11.52 1.18 5.51
CA PHE A 169 -11.03 2.42 6.13
C PHE A 169 -10.29 3.32 5.16
N GLY A 170 -9.67 2.71 4.14
CA GLY A 170 -8.92 3.41 3.09
C GLY A 170 -9.70 3.68 1.82
N PHE A 171 -10.74 2.89 1.52
CA PHE A 171 -11.32 2.87 0.18
C PHE A 171 -12.86 2.79 0.13
N LEU A 172 -13.55 2.99 1.25
CA LEU A 172 -15.02 3.11 1.24
C LEU A 172 -15.44 4.33 0.41
N ALA A 173 -16.15 4.10 -0.68
CA ALA A 173 -16.85 5.12 -1.43
C ALA A 173 -18.33 5.17 -0.99
N HIS A 174 -18.90 6.36 -0.85
CA HIS A 174 -20.30 6.53 -0.48
C HIS A 174 -20.79 7.91 -0.92
N PRO A 175 -22.06 8.08 -1.37
CA PRO A 175 -22.58 9.39 -1.78
C PRO A 175 -22.50 10.46 -0.69
N GLU A 176 -22.78 10.11 0.58
CA GLU A 176 -22.67 11.06 1.70
C GLU A 176 -21.21 11.50 1.91
N LEU A 177 -20.21 10.61 1.67
CA LEU A 177 -18.79 10.98 1.74
C LEU A 177 -18.39 11.90 0.58
N ALA A 178 -18.88 11.62 -0.62
CA ALA A 178 -18.65 12.48 -1.78
C ALA A 178 -19.28 13.86 -1.57
N ALA A 179 -20.46 13.94 -0.94
CA ALA A 179 -21.11 15.21 -0.61
C ALA A 179 -20.33 16.05 0.43
N GLU A 180 -19.54 15.43 1.31
CA GLU A 180 -18.65 16.12 2.25
C GLU A 180 -17.33 16.59 1.61
N SER A 181 -16.97 16.04 0.45
CA SER A 181 -15.71 16.31 -0.22
C SER A 181 -15.81 17.59 -1.07
N PRO A 182 -14.83 18.50 -0.99
CA PRO A 182 -14.79 19.68 -1.88
C PRO A 182 -14.63 19.29 -3.35
N ASP A 183 -14.07 18.11 -3.63
CA ASP A 183 -13.88 17.58 -4.97
C ASP A 183 -15.10 16.75 -5.45
N GLY A 184 -16.10 16.52 -4.59
CA GLY A 184 -17.29 15.74 -4.90
C GLY A 184 -17.01 14.24 -5.11
N VAL A 185 -15.90 13.70 -4.60
CA VAL A 185 -15.46 12.30 -4.74
C VAL A 185 -15.15 11.64 -3.41
N SER A 186 -15.14 10.31 -3.38
CA SER A 186 -14.85 9.50 -2.19
C SER A 186 -14.11 8.21 -2.58
N GLY A 187 -13.59 7.45 -1.61
CA GLY A 187 -13.05 6.10 -1.82
C GLY A 187 -11.53 5.99 -2.00
N ASN A 188 -10.78 7.08 -2.16
CA ASN A 188 -9.33 7.03 -2.38
C ASN A 188 -8.49 7.53 -1.19
N TYR A 189 -8.97 7.34 0.04
CA TYR A 189 -8.28 7.86 1.24
C TYR A 189 -6.92 7.18 1.45
N GLY A 190 -6.80 5.88 1.18
CA GLY A 190 -5.53 5.16 1.25
C GLY A 190 -4.50 5.67 0.24
N LEU A 191 -4.93 6.03 -0.97
CA LEU A 191 -4.05 6.66 -1.97
C LEU A 191 -3.65 8.08 -1.54
N LEU A 192 -4.58 8.84 -0.96
CA LEU A 192 -4.28 10.16 -0.40
C LEU A 192 -3.30 10.07 0.78
N ASP A 193 -3.37 9.01 1.59
CA ASP A 193 -2.40 8.76 2.68
C ASP A 193 -0.99 8.54 2.12
N GLN A 194 -0.87 7.78 1.02
CA GLN A 194 0.42 7.58 0.33
C GLN A 194 0.98 8.90 -0.21
N ILE A 195 0.12 9.74 -0.80
CA ILE A 195 0.51 11.08 -1.26
C ILE A 195 0.99 11.94 -0.09
N ALA A 196 0.26 11.97 1.03
CA ALA A 196 0.64 12.72 2.23
C ALA A 196 1.98 12.22 2.83
N ALA A 197 2.24 10.91 2.77
CA ALA A 197 3.54 10.37 3.19
C ALA A 197 4.68 10.86 2.27
N LEU A 198 4.45 10.97 0.97
CA LEU A 198 5.42 11.52 0.03
C LEU A 198 5.62 13.04 0.20
N GLU A 199 4.56 13.77 0.51
CA GLU A 199 4.66 15.19 0.90
C GLU A 199 5.50 15.34 2.16
N TRP A 200 5.27 14.48 3.17
CA TRP A 200 6.10 14.44 4.36
C TRP A 200 7.59 14.17 4.03
N VAL A 201 7.87 13.24 3.11
CA VAL A 201 9.23 12.95 2.63
C VAL A 201 9.85 14.20 2.01
N ARG A 202 9.16 14.87 1.08
CA ARG A 202 9.62 16.13 0.48
C ARG A 202 10.00 17.17 1.54
N ASP A 203 9.18 17.33 2.55
CA ASP A 203 9.30 18.42 3.53
C ASP A 203 10.32 18.12 4.64
N ASN A 204 10.58 16.82 4.94
CA ASN A 204 11.33 16.44 6.12
C ASN A 204 12.57 15.57 5.87
N ILE A 205 12.69 14.92 4.71
CA ILE A 205 13.73 13.89 4.55
C ILE A 205 15.16 14.44 4.60
N ALA A 206 15.33 15.74 4.34
CA ALA A 206 16.61 16.41 4.36
C ALA A 206 17.28 16.39 5.75
N VAL A 207 16.49 16.40 6.85
CA VAL A 207 17.04 16.32 8.23
C VAL A 207 17.61 14.94 8.55
N PHE A 208 17.27 13.93 7.74
CA PHE A 208 17.81 12.58 7.80
C PHE A 208 18.94 12.34 6.77
N GLY A 209 19.43 13.41 6.13
CA GLY A 209 20.48 13.33 5.11
C GLY A 209 19.98 12.86 3.74
N GLY A 210 18.67 12.70 3.55
CA GLY A 210 18.06 12.33 2.27
C GLY A 210 17.92 13.52 1.33
N ASP A 211 17.93 13.23 0.04
CA ASP A 211 17.73 14.20 -1.03
C ASP A 211 16.24 14.19 -1.44
N PRO A 212 15.46 15.24 -1.14
CA PRO A 212 14.07 15.33 -1.55
C PRO A 212 13.88 15.37 -3.07
N ASP A 213 14.91 15.73 -3.83
CA ASP A 213 14.90 15.76 -5.31
C ASP A 213 15.42 14.44 -5.93
N ASN A 214 15.67 13.41 -5.10
CA ASN A 214 16.12 12.09 -5.55
C ASN A 214 15.37 10.98 -4.83
N VAL A 215 14.05 10.97 -4.96
CA VAL A 215 13.12 10.02 -4.33
C VAL A 215 12.72 8.95 -5.34
N THR A 216 12.90 7.69 -4.97
CA THR A 216 12.39 6.52 -5.68
C THR A 216 11.26 5.90 -4.87
N ILE A 217 10.06 5.79 -5.45
CA ILE A 217 8.96 5.01 -4.88
C ILE A 217 9.05 3.58 -5.40
N PHE A 218 8.81 2.59 -4.54
CA PHE A 218 8.79 1.21 -4.97
C PHE A 218 7.85 0.37 -4.10
N GLY A 219 7.29 -0.68 -4.72
CA GLY A 219 6.33 -1.55 -4.06
C GLY A 219 6.13 -2.84 -4.83
N GLU A 220 5.57 -3.83 -4.16
CA GLU A 220 5.25 -5.15 -4.74
C GLU A 220 3.77 -5.45 -4.62
N SER A 221 3.21 -6.21 -5.59
CA SER A 221 1.79 -6.58 -5.62
C SER A 221 0.89 -5.33 -5.62
N ALA A 222 -0.05 -5.21 -4.68
CA ALA A 222 -0.85 -3.99 -4.49
C ALA A 222 0.02 -2.74 -4.21
N GLY A 223 1.23 -2.90 -3.63
CA GLY A 223 2.20 -1.81 -3.51
C GLY A 223 2.77 -1.40 -4.86
N GLY A 224 3.00 -2.34 -5.77
CA GLY A 224 3.37 -2.06 -7.17
C GLY A 224 2.22 -1.38 -7.93
N GLU A 225 0.97 -1.80 -7.71
CA GLU A 225 -0.23 -1.12 -8.22
C GLU A 225 -0.31 0.32 -7.66
N ALA A 226 -0.06 0.51 -6.36
CA ALA A 226 -0.02 1.83 -5.76
C ALA A 226 1.04 2.75 -6.40
N VAL A 227 2.20 2.20 -6.78
CA VAL A 227 3.22 2.93 -7.55
C VAL A 227 2.66 3.40 -8.90
N LEU A 228 1.96 2.53 -9.63
CA LEU A 228 1.33 2.92 -10.91
C LEU A 228 0.21 3.95 -10.71
N ASN A 229 -0.59 3.82 -9.65
CA ASN A 229 -1.62 4.80 -9.30
C ASN A 229 -1.01 6.17 -9.00
N LEU A 230 0.08 6.22 -8.22
CA LEU A 230 0.80 7.46 -7.91
C LEU A 230 1.41 8.10 -9.16
N MET A 231 1.92 7.30 -10.10
CA MET A 231 2.41 7.82 -11.38
C MET A 231 1.32 8.50 -12.22
N THR A 232 0.06 8.11 -12.02
CA THR A 232 -1.08 8.65 -12.78
C THR A 232 -1.90 9.67 -12.00
N ALA A 233 -1.72 9.75 -10.68
CA ALA A 233 -2.40 10.71 -9.81
C ALA A 233 -1.81 12.13 -9.96
N PRO A 234 -2.60 13.14 -10.37
CA PRO A 234 -2.07 14.50 -10.57
C PRO A 234 -1.44 15.10 -9.30
N ARG A 235 -2.00 14.79 -8.13
CA ARG A 235 -1.53 15.29 -6.82
C ARG A 235 -0.17 14.71 -6.40
N ALA A 236 0.26 13.57 -6.98
CA ALA A 236 1.55 12.96 -6.67
C ALA A 236 2.69 13.47 -7.55
N ARG A 237 2.41 14.29 -8.56
CA ARG A 237 3.42 14.80 -9.47
C ARG A 237 4.46 15.65 -8.76
N GLY A 238 5.73 15.35 -9.04
CA GLY A 238 6.87 16.05 -8.43
C GLY A 238 7.25 15.59 -7.02
N LEU A 239 6.52 14.61 -6.44
CA LEU A 239 6.85 14.05 -5.13
C LEU A 239 7.86 12.89 -5.22
N PHE A 240 8.10 12.36 -6.40
CA PHE A 240 9.09 11.31 -6.66
C PHE A 240 9.74 11.50 -8.04
N HIS A 241 10.89 10.87 -8.23
CA HIS A 241 11.80 11.08 -9.37
C HIS A 241 12.08 9.78 -10.12
N ARG A 242 11.75 8.62 -9.53
CA ARG A 242 11.84 7.27 -10.11
C ARG A 242 10.77 6.38 -9.49
N ALA A 243 10.40 5.35 -10.21
CA ALA A 243 9.40 4.39 -9.77
C ALA A 243 9.86 2.96 -10.07
N ILE A 244 9.55 2.01 -9.15
CA ILE A 244 9.76 0.58 -9.35
C ILE A 244 8.47 -0.14 -8.97
N ALA A 245 7.79 -0.76 -9.93
CA ALA A 245 6.59 -1.56 -9.72
C ALA A 245 6.94 -3.05 -9.87
N GLN A 246 6.90 -3.78 -8.75
CA GLN A 246 7.23 -5.19 -8.70
C GLN A 246 5.93 -5.99 -8.68
N SER A 247 5.73 -6.87 -9.67
CA SER A 247 4.53 -7.70 -9.81
C SER A 247 3.23 -6.94 -9.52
N PRO A 248 2.99 -5.76 -10.15
CA PRO A 248 1.80 -4.98 -9.87
C PRO A 248 0.54 -5.74 -10.29
N SER A 249 -0.47 -5.78 -9.42
CA SER A 249 -1.73 -6.47 -9.68
C SER A 249 -2.67 -5.65 -10.56
N ASP A 250 -2.27 -5.33 -11.78
CA ASP A 250 -3.18 -4.72 -12.76
C ASP A 250 -3.93 -5.79 -13.55
N SER A 251 -5.10 -6.19 -13.05
CA SER A 251 -5.99 -7.13 -13.74
C SER A 251 -6.86 -6.48 -14.82
N GLY A 252 -6.68 -5.19 -15.11
CA GLY A 252 -7.59 -4.42 -15.97
C GLY A 252 -8.99 -4.22 -15.38
N ARG A 253 -9.22 -4.67 -14.16
CA ARG A 253 -10.50 -4.62 -13.45
C ARG A 253 -10.46 -3.48 -12.44
N TRP A 254 -10.98 -2.32 -12.83
CA TRP A 254 -10.98 -1.12 -11.99
C TRP A 254 -12.38 -0.78 -11.53
N LEU A 255 -12.51 -0.45 -10.24
CA LEU A 255 -13.72 0.16 -9.71
C LEU A 255 -13.84 1.59 -10.23
N HIS A 256 -15.05 1.97 -10.59
CA HIS A 256 -15.39 3.36 -10.90
C HIS A 256 -16.37 3.90 -9.85
N LEU A 257 -16.22 5.18 -9.54
CA LEU A 257 -16.98 5.80 -8.45
C LEU A 257 -18.49 5.66 -8.63
N ARG A 258 -19.03 6.00 -9.83
CA ARG A 258 -20.49 6.12 -10.08
C ARG A 258 -20.99 5.32 -11.28
N ARG A 259 -20.19 4.43 -11.81
CA ARG A 259 -20.62 3.57 -12.92
C ARG A 259 -20.14 2.14 -12.70
N PRO A 260 -20.94 1.16 -13.04
CA PRO A 260 -20.47 -0.22 -13.04
C PRO A 260 -19.40 -0.41 -14.12
N ALA A 261 -18.50 -1.34 -13.88
CA ALA A 261 -17.47 -1.72 -14.84
C ALA A 261 -17.21 -3.23 -14.77
N LEU A 262 -17.30 -3.91 -15.90
CA LEU A 262 -17.24 -5.38 -15.96
C LEU A 262 -18.26 -6.02 -14.99
N ASP A 263 -17.79 -6.83 -14.06
CA ASP A 263 -18.60 -7.57 -13.08
C ASP A 263 -18.76 -6.81 -11.74
N PHE A 264 -18.32 -5.54 -11.67
CA PHE A 264 -18.38 -4.74 -10.45
C PHE A 264 -19.46 -3.66 -10.53
N SER A 265 -20.25 -3.54 -9.46
CA SER A 265 -21.09 -2.37 -9.23
C SER A 265 -20.26 -1.10 -9.11
N ALA A 266 -20.89 0.06 -9.20
CA ALA A 266 -20.22 1.31 -8.88
C ALA A 266 -19.73 1.29 -7.43
N ALA A 267 -18.59 1.92 -7.15
CA ALA A 267 -18.02 1.91 -5.80
C ALA A 267 -18.93 2.58 -4.76
N GLU A 268 -19.67 3.64 -5.15
CA GLU A 268 -20.68 4.28 -4.28
C GLU A 268 -21.85 3.33 -4.00
N ASP A 269 -22.29 2.50 -4.97
CA ASP A 269 -23.37 1.52 -4.79
C ASP A 269 -22.93 0.43 -3.80
N ALA A 270 -21.71 -0.11 -3.97
CA ALA A 270 -21.14 -1.09 -3.04
C ALA A 270 -21.02 -0.54 -1.61
N GLY A 271 -20.66 0.73 -1.47
CA GLY A 271 -20.60 1.41 -0.18
C GLY A 271 -21.97 1.60 0.46
N VAL A 272 -22.99 1.91 -0.32
CA VAL A 272 -24.39 1.99 0.14
C VAL A 272 -24.91 0.61 0.56
N GLU A 273 -24.63 -0.44 -0.21
CA GLU A 273 -24.98 -1.82 0.15
C GLU A 273 -24.37 -2.21 1.49
N PHE A 274 -23.07 -1.99 1.66
CA PHE A 274 -22.38 -2.23 2.93
C PHE A 274 -22.99 -1.41 4.08
N ALA A 275 -23.28 -0.14 3.87
CA ALA A 275 -23.89 0.71 4.89
C ALA A 275 -25.32 0.23 5.26
N ASN A 276 -26.10 -0.24 4.29
CA ASN A 276 -27.43 -0.82 4.53
C ASN A 276 -27.35 -2.08 5.41
N GLU A 277 -26.38 -2.95 5.16
CA GLU A 277 -26.16 -4.16 5.95
C GLU A 277 -25.75 -3.86 7.40
N VAL A 278 -24.89 -2.86 7.58
CA VAL A 278 -24.28 -2.57 8.88
C VAL A 278 -25.16 -1.68 9.75
N VAL A 279 -25.75 -0.62 9.19
CA VAL A 279 -26.51 0.40 9.95
C VAL A 279 -27.95 0.60 9.46
N GLY A 280 -28.40 -0.19 8.48
CA GLY A 280 -29.77 -0.15 7.98
C GLY A 280 -30.05 0.99 7.01
N SER A 281 -31.34 1.33 6.86
CA SER A 281 -31.91 2.18 5.80
C SER A 281 -31.16 3.47 5.49
N PRO A 282 -31.28 3.99 4.24
CA PRO A 282 -30.64 5.24 3.78
C PRO A 282 -30.95 6.46 4.64
N GLY A 283 -30.05 7.43 4.58
CA GLY A 283 -30.10 8.72 5.30
C GLY A 283 -29.33 8.71 6.62
N GLY A 284 -28.28 9.52 6.70
CA GLY A 284 -27.41 9.62 7.86
C GLY A 284 -26.61 8.35 8.16
N GLN A 285 -26.38 7.52 7.14
CA GLN A 285 -25.60 6.28 7.28
C GLN A 285 -24.17 6.56 7.71
N LEU A 286 -23.57 7.58 7.13
CA LEU A 286 -22.20 7.98 7.45
C LEU A 286 -22.03 8.37 8.93
N SER A 287 -22.99 9.12 9.51
CA SER A 287 -22.95 9.45 10.93
C SER A 287 -22.98 8.19 11.80
N ARG A 288 -23.92 7.29 11.53
CA ARG A 288 -24.03 6.02 12.27
C ARG A 288 -22.78 5.13 12.13
N LEU A 289 -22.19 5.03 10.94
CA LEU A 289 -20.95 4.30 10.72
C LEU A 289 -19.77 4.92 11.47
N ARG A 290 -19.71 6.27 11.58
CA ARG A 290 -18.66 6.97 12.34
C ARG A 290 -18.80 6.80 13.86
N GLU A 291 -20.00 6.56 14.36
CA GLU A 291 -20.27 6.26 15.78
C GLU A 291 -19.83 4.85 16.18
N MET A 292 -19.70 3.93 15.22
CA MET A 292 -19.24 2.57 15.50
C MET A 292 -17.74 2.53 15.80
N SER A 293 -17.34 1.59 16.67
CA SER A 293 -15.92 1.33 16.87
C SER A 293 -15.29 0.70 15.62
N ALA A 294 -13.99 0.88 15.46
CA ALA A 294 -13.27 0.29 14.34
C ALA A 294 -13.30 -1.26 14.38
N GLU A 295 -13.33 -1.84 15.58
CA GLU A 295 -13.47 -3.29 15.78
C GLU A 295 -14.84 -3.79 15.29
N GLN A 296 -15.92 -3.10 15.58
CA GLN A 296 -17.26 -3.44 15.10
C GLN A 296 -17.32 -3.40 13.57
N LEU A 297 -16.82 -2.31 12.98
CA LEU A 297 -16.74 -2.17 11.53
C LEU A 297 -15.89 -3.26 10.89
N THR A 298 -14.73 -3.58 11.48
CA THR A 298 -13.85 -4.65 10.99
C THR A 298 -14.54 -6.01 11.04
N THR A 299 -15.36 -6.28 12.07
CA THR A 299 -16.13 -7.52 12.18
C THR A 299 -17.11 -7.68 11.00
N HIS A 300 -17.82 -6.62 10.62
CA HIS A 300 -18.69 -6.64 9.44
C HIS A 300 -17.88 -6.79 8.14
N TYR A 301 -16.77 -6.06 8.02
CA TYR A 301 -15.89 -6.14 6.85
C TYR A 301 -15.31 -7.55 6.64
N GLN A 302 -14.99 -8.28 7.71
CA GLN A 302 -14.49 -9.65 7.64
C GLN A 302 -15.53 -10.67 7.12
N GLN A 303 -16.82 -10.34 7.17
CA GLN A 303 -17.88 -11.20 6.66
C GLN A 303 -18.06 -11.10 5.13
N LEU A 304 -17.50 -10.05 4.51
CA LEU A 304 -17.52 -9.92 3.06
C LEU A 304 -16.61 -10.97 2.39
N PRO A 305 -16.94 -11.42 1.17
CA PRO A 305 -16.08 -12.34 0.42
C PRO A 305 -14.64 -11.84 0.29
N LEU A 306 -13.65 -12.72 0.50
CA LEU A 306 -12.23 -12.38 0.41
C LEU A 306 -11.84 -11.90 -0.99
N LEU A 307 -12.45 -12.46 -2.02
CA LEU A 307 -12.15 -12.16 -3.42
C LEU A 307 -13.07 -11.08 -4.03
N GLY A 308 -13.93 -10.47 -3.22
CA GLY A 308 -14.75 -9.35 -3.65
C GLY A 308 -13.97 -8.04 -3.57
N ARG A 309 -13.74 -7.37 -4.69
CA ARG A 309 -13.15 -6.02 -4.71
C ARG A 309 -14.18 -4.98 -4.27
N HIS A 310 -14.50 -4.97 -2.97
CA HIS A 310 -15.50 -4.03 -2.45
C HIS A 310 -14.92 -2.66 -2.13
N PHE A 311 -13.66 -2.62 -1.63
CA PHE A 311 -13.00 -1.40 -1.16
C PHE A 311 -11.55 -1.37 -1.65
N TYR A 312 -11.35 -0.83 -2.84
CA TYR A 312 -10.10 -0.73 -3.58
C TYR A 312 -9.91 0.67 -4.14
N PRO A 313 -8.73 1.01 -4.69
CA PRO A 313 -8.56 2.25 -5.44
C PRO A 313 -9.64 2.42 -6.51
N VAL A 314 -10.19 3.63 -6.60
CA VAL A 314 -11.37 3.95 -7.41
C VAL A 314 -11.00 4.96 -8.48
N VAL A 315 -11.37 4.71 -9.72
CA VAL A 315 -11.35 5.74 -10.78
C VAL A 315 -12.49 6.72 -10.50
N ASP A 316 -12.13 7.86 -9.91
CA ASP A 316 -13.06 8.89 -9.45
C ASP A 316 -13.09 10.16 -10.33
N GLY A 317 -12.18 10.24 -11.30
CA GLY A 317 -12.06 11.37 -12.19
C GLY A 317 -11.24 12.56 -11.65
N VAL A 318 -10.79 12.50 -10.39
CA VAL A 318 -10.07 13.60 -9.70
C VAL A 318 -8.76 13.13 -9.08
N ILE A 319 -8.83 12.24 -8.08
CA ILE A 319 -7.62 11.71 -7.41
C ILE A 319 -6.95 10.68 -8.31
N LEU A 320 -7.73 9.76 -8.86
CA LEU A 320 -7.36 8.83 -9.91
C LEU A 320 -8.25 9.10 -11.13
N PRO A 321 -7.80 9.95 -12.06
CA PRO A 321 -8.64 10.44 -13.17
C PRO A 321 -9.09 9.34 -14.13
N THR A 322 -8.23 8.33 -14.33
CA THR A 322 -8.47 7.18 -15.21
C THR A 322 -7.67 5.99 -14.69
N THR A 323 -7.84 4.82 -15.30
CA THR A 323 -7.02 3.66 -14.96
C THR A 323 -5.55 3.91 -15.32
N PRO A 324 -4.57 3.35 -14.59
CA PRO A 324 -3.16 3.46 -14.96
C PRO A 324 -2.90 3.05 -16.40
N MET A 325 -3.49 1.94 -16.86
CA MET A 325 -3.40 1.47 -18.23
C MET A 325 -3.79 2.55 -19.24
N SER A 326 -4.95 3.18 -19.04
CA SER A 326 -5.44 4.24 -19.94
C SER A 326 -4.52 5.48 -19.90
N ALA A 327 -4.04 5.85 -18.71
CA ALA A 327 -3.14 6.98 -18.53
C ALA A 327 -1.79 6.75 -19.23
N PHE A 328 -1.20 5.56 -19.09
CA PHE A 328 0.03 5.20 -19.79
C PHE A 328 -0.14 5.15 -21.31
N SER A 329 -1.24 4.57 -21.79
CA SER A 329 -1.57 4.57 -23.23
C SER A 329 -1.73 5.98 -23.81
N ALA A 330 -2.25 6.91 -23.00
CA ALA A 330 -2.42 8.31 -23.36
C ALA A 330 -1.19 9.19 -23.03
N GLN A 331 -0.10 8.61 -22.51
CA GLN A 331 1.12 9.31 -22.10
C GLN A 331 0.85 10.41 -21.03
N GLN A 332 -0.09 10.17 -20.13
CA GLN A 332 -0.51 11.10 -19.07
C GLN A 332 0.12 10.81 -17.70
N GLN A 333 0.93 9.76 -17.58
CA GLN A 333 1.65 9.42 -16.36
C GLN A 333 2.75 10.46 -16.05
N ALA A 334 3.27 10.42 -14.81
CA ALA A 334 4.46 11.20 -14.44
C ALA A 334 5.65 10.81 -15.32
N SER A 335 6.34 11.82 -15.86
CA SER A 335 7.51 11.64 -16.77
C SER A 335 8.77 11.33 -15.94
N VAL A 336 8.81 10.14 -15.31
CA VAL A 336 9.95 9.64 -14.54
C VAL A 336 10.34 8.24 -15.01
N PRO A 337 11.61 7.82 -14.84
CA PRO A 337 12.00 6.45 -15.12
C PRO A 337 11.19 5.46 -14.32
N LEU A 338 10.67 4.42 -14.99
CA LEU A 338 9.93 3.32 -14.42
C LEU A 338 10.68 2.00 -14.67
N MET A 339 10.89 1.21 -13.59
CA MET A 339 11.23 -0.19 -13.67
C MET A 339 9.97 -0.99 -13.32
N ILE A 340 9.58 -1.92 -14.18
CA ILE A 340 8.41 -2.79 -13.95
C ILE A 340 8.77 -4.21 -14.33
N GLY A 341 8.28 -5.19 -13.58
CA GLY A 341 8.55 -6.59 -13.87
C GLY A 341 7.68 -7.55 -13.07
N TYR A 342 7.68 -8.79 -13.54
CA TYR A 342 6.96 -9.93 -12.96
C TYR A 342 7.90 -11.12 -12.87
N ASN A 343 7.61 -12.05 -11.95
CA ASN A 343 8.33 -13.32 -11.90
C ASN A 343 7.87 -14.25 -13.04
N SER A 344 8.74 -15.15 -13.49
CA SER A 344 8.43 -16.09 -14.59
C SER A 344 7.24 -17.00 -14.29
N ASP A 345 7.04 -17.36 -13.03
CA ASP A 345 6.01 -18.29 -12.57
C ASP A 345 5.00 -17.60 -11.62
N GLU A 346 4.70 -16.32 -11.85
CA GLU A 346 3.86 -15.47 -11.01
C GLU A 346 2.51 -16.12 -10.66
N ALA A 347 1.84 -16.73 -11.65
CA ALA A 347 0.51 -17.30 -11.48
C ALA A 347 0.49 -18.62 -10.69
N THR A 348 1.61 -19.35 -10.57
CA THR A 348 1.63 -20.66 -9.90
C THR A 348 1.29 -20.57 -8.43
N LEU A 349 1.72 -19.50 -7.77
CA LEU A 349 1.40 -19.23 -6.37
C LEU A 349 -0.12 -19.08 -6.16
N PHE A 350 -0.76 -18.30 -7.02
CA PHE A 350 -2.19 -18.02 -6.93
C PHE A 350 -3.05 -19.21 -7.38
N ALA A 351 -2.56 -20.04 -8.32
CA ALA A 351 -3.26 -21.23 -8.75
C ALA A 351 -3.54 -22.19 -7.59
N ASP A 352 -2.58 -22.38 -6.68
CA ASP A 352 -2.75 -23.24 -5.51
C ASP A 352 -3.60 -22.60 -4.41
N LEU A 353 -3.48 -21.29 -4.23
CA LEU A 353 -4.30 -20.52 -3.29
C LEU A 353 -5.79 -20.46 -3.66
N MET A 354 -6.08 -20.36 -4.95
CA MET A 354 -7.45 -20.21 -5.46
C MET A 354 -8.15 -21.54 -5.77
N HIS A 355 -7.40 -22.62 -5.84
CA HIS A 355 -7.92 -23.95 -6.18
C HIS A 355 -9.03 -24.46 -5.23
N PRO A 356 -8.98 -24.28 -3.90
CA PRO A 356 -10.05 -24.70 -3.00
C PRO A 356 -11.32 -23.87 -3.13
N ALA A 357 -11.22 -22.63 -3.59
CA ALA A 357 -12.31 -21.66 -3.64
C ALA A 357 -13.05 -21.61 -5.00
N GLY A 358 -12.68 -22.48 -5.95
CA GLY A 358 -13.49 -22.70 -7.15
C GLY A 358 -13.32 -21.70 -8.28
N GLY A 359 -12.16 -21.13 -8.47
CA GLY A 359 -11.86 -20.40 -9.70
C GLY A 359 -11.91 -21.33 -10.91
N GLU A 360 -13.02 -21.35 -11.67
CA GLU A 360 -13.20 -22.19 -12.87
C GLU A 360 -12.05 -22.01 -13.87
N PHE A 361 -11.57 -20.78 -14.02
CA PHE A 361 -10.47 -20.46 -14.93
C PHE A 361 -9.18 -21.25 -14.65
N TYR A 362 -8.73 -21.32 -13.37
CA TYR A 362 -7.51 -22.07 -13.03
C TYR A 362 -7.71 -23.59 -13.08
N ARG A 363 -8.93 -24.06 -12.83
CA ARG A 363 -9.30 -25.48 -13.02
C ARG A 363 -9.19 -25.87 -14.48
N ASP A 364 -9.69 -25.02 -15.38
CA ASP A 364 -9.68 -25.24 -16.81
C ASP A 364 -8.26 -25.26 -17.38
N VAL A 365 -7.35 -24.40 -16.93
CA VAL A 365 -5.93 -24.40 -17.31
C VAL A 365 -5.24 -25.69 -16.84
N ARG A 366 -5.46 -26.14 -15.59
CA ARG A 366 -4.88 -27.40 -15.07
C ARG A 366 -5.47 -28.65 -15.71
N GLN A 367 -6.72 -28.64 -16.15
CA GLN A 367 -7.37 -29.75 -16.84
C GLN A 367 -7.05 -29.78 -18.35
N GLY A 368 -6.25 -28.84 -18.85
CA GLY A 368 -5.91 -28.74 -20.27
C GLY A 368 -7.08 -28.32 -21.16
N SER A 369 -8.17 -27.77 -20.56
CA SER A 369 -9.32 -27.26 -21.31
C SER A 369 -9.02 -25.90 -21.94
N VAL A 370 -8.02 -25.18 -21.43
CA VAL A 370 -7.46 -23.97 -22.01
C VAL A 370 -5.96 -24.19 -22.17
N GLU A 371 -5.47 -24.22 -23.40
CA GLU A 371 -4.02 -24.33 -23.62
C GLU A 371 -3.33 -23.06 -23.07
N PRO A 372 -2.25 -23.22 -22.28
CA PRO A 372 -1.48 -22.09 -21.82
C PRO A 372 -0.94 -21.34 -23.04
N MET A 373 -1.17 -20.04 -23.09
CA MET A 373 -0.64 -19.18 -24.13
C MET A 373 0.89 -19.31 -24.15
N SER A 374 1.45 -19.63 -25.30
CA SER A 374 2.91 -19.66 -25.45
C SER A 374 3.51 -18.28 -25.19
N ALA A 375 4.79 -18.23 -24.80
CA ALA A 375 5.48 -16.96 -24.60
C ALA A 375 5.43 -16.05 -25.85
N GLY A 376 5.36 -16.63 -27.06
CA GLY A 376 5.18 -15.92 -28.31
C GLY A 376 3.80 -15.29 -28.43
N GLU A 377 2.75 -16.05 -28.15
CA GLU A 377 1.36 -15.58 -28.18
C GLU A 377 1.08 -14.52 -27.10
N ALA A 378 1.65 -14.68 -25.92
CA ALA A 378 1.59 -13.69 -24.85
C ALA A 378 2.27 -12.38 -25.27
N ARG A 379 3.45 -12.45 -25.92
CA ARG A 379 4.12 -11.26 -26.49
C ARG A 379 3.31 -10.58 -27.59
N GLU A 380 2.70 -11.34 -28.48
CA GLU A 380 1.84 -10.79 -29.52
C GLU A 380 0.54 -10.21 -28.97
N ALA A 381 -0.08 -10.84 -27.97
CA ALA A 381 -1.25 -10.31 -27.27
C ALA A 381 -0.89 -9.02 -26.55
N PHE A 382 0.26 -8.97 -25.89
CA PHE A 382 0.79 -7.79 -25.24
C PHE A 382 1.08 -6.67 -26.27
N ALA A 383 1.77 -6.97 -27.37
CA ALA A 383 2.07 -6.00 -28.43
C ALA A 383 0.80 -5.46 -29.11
N ARG A 384 -0.26 -6.29 -29.25
CA ARG A 384 -1.56 -5.83 -29.75
C ARG A 384 -2.27 -4.91 -28.76
N SER A 385 -2.16 -5.18 -27.47
CA SER A 385 -2.76 -4.37 -26.41
C SER A 385 -1.97 -3.07 -26.15
N TYR A 386 -0.67 -3.05 -26.50
CA TYR A 386 0.26 -1.93 -26.25
C TYR A 386 1.10 -1.60 -27.49
N PRO A 387 0.49 -1.07 -28.55
CA PRO A 387 1.18 -0.84 -29.84
C PRO A 387 2.34 0.18 -29.77
N THR A 388 2.46 0.93 -28.68
CA THR A 388 3.53 1.93 -28.46
C THR A 388 4.68 1.45 -27.57
N ALA A 389 4.63 0.21 -27.09
CA ALA A 389 5.63 -0.35 -26.17
C ALA A 389 6.94 -0.79 -26.88
N GLY A 390 7.43 -0.06 -27.84
CA GLY A 390 8.65 -0.36 -28.61
C GLY A 390 9.97 -0.40 -27.83
N HIS A 391 9.94 -0.51 -26.48
CA HIS A 391 11.12 -0.60 -25.62
C HIS A 391 11.10 -1.78 -24.63
N VAL A 392 10.12 -2.67 -24.71
CA VAL A 392 10.01 -3.82 -23.78
C VAL A 392 11.02 -4.92 -24.08
N ASP A 393 11.55 -5.01 -25.30
CA ASP A 393 12.52 -6.03 -25.72
C ASP A 393 13.91 -5.96 -25.06
N ARG A 394 14.17 -4.96 -24.22
CA ARG A 394 15.46 -4.83 -23.52
C ARG A 394 15.43 -5.15 -22.04
N LEU A 395 14.29 -5.53 -21.48
CA LEU A 395 14.10 -5.75 -20.04
C LEU A 395 13.60 -7.16 -19.67
N MET A 396 13.41 -8.05 -20.68
CA MET A 396 13.11 -9.48 -20.45
C MET A 396 14.28 -10.35 -20.82
#